data_e738120d50505586165502763b2a82cd
#
_entry.id   e738120d50505586165502763b2a82cd
#
_cell.length_a   1.000
_cell.length_b   1.000
_cell.length_c   1.000
_cell.angle_alpha   90.00
_cell.angle_beta   90.00
_cell.angle_gamma   90.00
#
_symmetry.space_group_name_H-M   'P 1'
#
loop_
_entity.id
_entity.type
_entity.pdbx_description
1 polymer ?
#
loop_
_entity_poly.entity_id
_entity_poly.type
_entity_poly.pdbx_seq_one_letter_code
_entity_poly.pdbx_strand_id
1 'polypeptide(L)'
;MNGRIHSIQSLGALDGPGIRFVVFMQGCPLRCGCCHNPDTWSFDGGTEYTPQQIIDKAIRYKEYFGNDGGITVSGGEPLCQAEFVTELFELSHKEGINTCLDTSGCIFNNNIKKLLDVTDRVLLDIKYSSDELYRNYVGCEMKSVIEFLEYLNSREIPVTLRQVIIPSLNDNENNILKLCEIKDKYSCIDKTELLPFRKICQVRYDKMGIEFPFAYISEPDKELMTKLENILN
;
A
#
# COMPACT_ATOMS: atom_id res chain seq x y z
N MET A 1 1.71 5.41 22.14
CA MET A 1 0.97 6.49 21.38
C MET A 1 -0.32 5.91 20.81
N ASN A 2 -1.41 6.71 20.65
CA ASN A 2 -2.61 6.20 19.98
C ASN A 2 -2.53 6.43 18.49
N GLY A 3 -3.07 5.47 17.71
CA GLY A 3 -3.24 5.59 16.26
C GLY A 3 -4.71 5.68 15.88
N ARG A 4 -5.01 6.44 14.83
CA ARG A 4 -6.35 6.51 14.24
C ARG A 4 -6.51 5.44 13.17
N ILE A 5 -7.45 4.54 13.39
CA ILE A 5 -7.72 3.39 12.55
C ILE A 5 -9.09 3.54 11.92
N HIS A 6 -9.17 3.40 10.60
CA HIS A 6 -10.41 3.40 9.83
C HIS A 6 -11.19 2.10 10.07
N SER A 7 -10.54 0.97 9.84
CA SER A 7 -11.17 -0.35 9.96
C SER A 7 -10.13 -1.46 10.12
N ILE A 8 -10.59 -2.64 10.47
CA ILE A 8 -9.77 -3.85 10.64
C ILE A 8 -10.41 -4.99 9.86
N GLN A 9 -9.59 -5.76 9.16
CA GLN A 9 -9.97 -7.01 8.49
C GLN A 9 -9.13 -8.17 9.07
N SER A 10 -9.78 -9.14 9.68
CA SER A 10 -9.08 -10.19 10.46
C SER A 10 -8.40 -11.27 9.62
N LEU A 11 -8.87 -11.54 8.41
CA LEU A 11 -8.38 -12.63 7.53
C LEU A 11 -8.29 -12.11 6.09
N GLY A 12 -7.39 -11.16 5.83
CA GLY A 12 -7.07 -10.66 4.49
C GLY A 12 -6.19 -11.65 3.74
N ALA A 13 -6.48 -11.88 2.46
CA ALA A 13 -5.70 -12.77 1.59
C ALA A 13 -5.01 -12.02 0.43
N LEU A 14 -5.19 -10.70 0.34
CA LEU A 14 -4.68 -9.88 -0.76
C LEU A 14 -3.69 -8.79 -0.31
N ASP A 15 -3.49 -8.67 0.99
CA ASP A 15 -2.72 -7.57 1.60
C ASP A 15 -1.34 -8.03 2.07
N GLY A 16 -0.71 -8.92 1.32
CA GLY A 16 0.61 -9.50 1.56
C GLY A 16 0.61 -11.02 1.54
N PRO A 17 1.76 -11.65 1.81
CA PRO A 17 1.88 -13.11 1.84
C PRO A 17 1.04 -13.75 2.95
N GLY A 18 0.51 -14.93 2.69
CA GLY A 18 -0.29 -15.70 3.65
C GLY A 18 -1.61 -15.04 4.01
N ILE A 19 -2.13 -15.37 5.19
CA ILE A 19 -3.33 -14.72 5.75
C ILE A 19 -2.90 -13.58 6.66
N ARG A 20 -3.49 -12.41 6.48
CA ARG A 20 -3.10 -11.17 7.17
C ARG A 20 -4.22 -10.64 8.08
N PHE A 21 -3.83 -10.16 9.24
CA PHE A 21 -4.66 -9.25 10.03
C PHE A 21 -4.37 -7.83 9.54
N VAL A 22 -5.31 -7.25 8.80
CA VAL A 22 -5.11 -5.96 8.13
C VAL A 22 -5.67 -4.82 8.95
N VAL A 23 -4.84 -3.81 9.22
CA VAL A 23 -5.19 -2.58 9.92
C VAL A 23 -5.19 -1.45 8.90
N PHE A 24 -6.37 -0.93 8.58
CA PHE A 24 -6.51 0.22 7.69
C PHE A 24 -6.44 1.51 8.49
N MET A 25 -5.37 2.26 8.29
CA MET A 25 -5.14 3.54 8.97
C MET A 25 -6.08 4.62 8.46
N GLN A 26 -6.40 5.57 9.32
CA GLN A 26 -7.12 6.79 8.97
C GLN A 26 -6.12 7.92 8.70
N GLY A 27 -6.41 8.75 7.71
CA GLY A 27 -5.58 9.87 7.28
C GLY A 27 -4.71 9.54 6.06
N CYS A 28 -4.84 10.33 4.99
CA CYS A 28 -3.99 10.25 3.80
C CYS A 28 -3.83 11.64 3.19
N PRO A 29 -2.59 12.11 2.92
CA PRO A 29 -2.36 13.40 2.29
C PRO A 29 -2.59 13.38 0.77
N LEU A 30 -2.61 12.17 0.18
CA LEU A 30 -2.73 11.98 -1.26
C LEU A 30 -4.18 12.05 -1.74
N ARG A 31 -4.35 12.35 -3.03
CA ARG A 31 -5.65 12.39 -3.72
C ARG A 31 -5.59 11.58 -5.01
N CYS A 32 -5.19 10.30 -4.87
CA CYS A 32 -5.09 9.39 -6.00
C CYS A 32 -6.43 9.31 -6.73
N GLY A 33 -6.43 9.51 -8.05
CA GLY A 33 -7.65 9.44 -8.86
C GLY A 33 -8.35 8.09 -8.83
N CYS A 34 -7.61 7.00 -8.59
CA CYS A 34 -8.13 5.63 -8.45
C CYS A 34 -8.27 5.17 -6.98
N CYS A 35 -8.35 6.09 -6.01
CA CYS A 35 -8.38 5.72 -4.60
C CYS A 35 -9.58 4.81 -4.28
N HIS A 36 -9.31 3.65 -3.67
CA HIS A 36 -10.35 2.72 -3.24
C HIS A 36 -10.94 3.05 -1.86
N ASN A 37 -10.23 3.87 -1.06
CA ASN A 37 -10.60 4.19 0.31
C ASN A 37 -10.68 5.71 0.54
N PRO A 38 -11.50 6.48 -0.21
CA PRO A 38 -11.58 7.94 -0.06
C PRO A 38 -12.05 8.36 1.34
N ASP A 39 -12.78 7.50 2.01
CA ASP A 39 -13.24 7.65 3.39
C ASP A 39 -12.10 7.63 4.42
N THR A 40 -10.89 7.22 4.02
CA THR A 40 -9.68 7.33 4.86
C THR A 40 -8.93 8.66 4.72
N TRP A 41 -9.33 9.57 3.85
CA TRP A 41 -8.57 10.80 3.59
C TRP A 41 -8.49 11.76 4.77
N SER A 42 -9.61 11.92 5.49
CA SER A 42 -9.67 12.83 6.65
C SER A 42 -8.76 12.33 7.77
N PHE A 43 -8.00 13.25 8.38
CA PHE A 43 -7.19 12.93 9.56
C PHE A 43 -8.02 12.94 10.87
N ASP A 44 -9.24 13.47 10.84
CA ASP A 44 -10.12 13.57 12.02
C ASP A 44 -11.07 12.37 12.16
N GLY A 45 -11.08 11.46 11.19
CA GLY A 45 -11.94 10.27 11.19
C GLY A 45 -11.37 9.11 11.99
N GLY A 46 -12.05 7.95 11.86
CA GLY A 46 -11.62 6.68 12.43
C GLY A 46 -11.81 6.59 13.95
N THR A 47 -11.28 5.51 14.51
CA THR A 47 -11.30 5.23 15.95
C THR A 47 -9.88 5.16 16.49
N GLU A 48 -9.65 5.71 17.67
CA GLU A 48 -8.35 5.64 18.33
C GLU A 48 -8.13 4.29 19.01
N TYR A 49 -6.94 3.72 18.78
CA TYR A 49 -6.47 2.51 19.43
C TYR A 49 -5.03 2.69 19.90
N THR A 50 -4.69 2.01 21.01
CA THR A 50 -3.29 1.78 21.37
C THR A 50 -2.74 0.61 20.52
N PRO A 51 -1.41 0.53 20.28
CA PRO A 51 -0.79 -0.64 19.63
C PRO A 51 -1.14 -1.94 20.33
N GLN A 52 -1.15 -1.96 21.67
CA GLN A 52 -1.51 -3.15 22.46
C GLN A 52 -2.93 -3.62 22.17
N GLN A 53 -3.91 -2.72 22.08
CA GLN A 53 -5.29 -3.10 21.75
C GLN A 53 -5.41 -3.76 20.36
N ILE A 54 -4.54 -3.40 19.41
CA ILE A 54 -4.51 -4.02 18.09
C ILE A 54 -3.87 -5.40 18.17
N ILE A 55 -2.75 -5.55 18.90
CA ILE A 55 -2.08 -6.84 19.10
C ILE A 55 -3.02 -7.82 19.83
N ASP A 56 -3.73 -7.39 20.86
CA ASP A 56 -4.69 -8.25 21.59
C ASP A 56 -5.81 -8.79 20.68
N LYS A 57 -6.15 -8.03 19.62
CA LYS A 57 -7.08 -8.50 18.58
C LYS A 57 -6.40 -9.46 17.61
N ALA A 58 -5.20 -9.12 17.11
CA ALA A 58 -4.47 -9.89 16.11
C ALA A 58 -4.07 -11.28 16.60
N ILE A 59 -3.63 -11.42 17.86
CA ILE A 59 -3.23 -12.70 18.48
C ILE A 59 -4.33 -13.74 18.39
N ARG A 60 -5.61 -13.37 18.43
CA ARG A 60 -6.75 -14.29 18.31
C ARG A 60 -6.81 -15.00 16.96
N TYR A 61 -6.12 -14.47 15.95
CA TYR A 61 -6.07 -14.98 14.58
C TYR A 61 -4.70 -15.59 14.24
N LYS A 62 -3.77 -15.64 15.20
CA LYS A 62 -2.37 -16.08 14.96
C LYS A 62 -2.29 -17.48 14.35
N GLU A 63 -3.16 -18.41 14.76
CA GLU A 63 -3.24 -19.78 14.23
C GLU A 63 -3.49 -19.82 12.70
N TYR A 64 -4.13 -18.78 12.15
CA TYR A 64 -4.44 -18.68 10.71
C TYR A 64 -3.30 -18.08 9.88
N PHE A 65 -2.29 -17.49 10.50
CA PHE A 65 -1.19 -16.82 9.77
C PHE A 65 -0.25 -17.82 9.09
N GLY A 66 -0.14 -19.03 9.62
CA GLY A 66 0.82 -20.02 9.11
C GLY A 66 2.25 -19.49 9.19
N ASN A 67 3.09 -19.82 8.20
CA ASN A 67 4.50 -19.40 8.16
C ASN A 67 4.70 -18.02 7.52
N ASP A 68 3.82 -17.62 6.59
CA ASP A 68 4.02 -16.44 5.75
C ASP A 68 3.10 -15.27 6.13
N GLY A 69 2.02 -15.55 6.86
CA GLY A 69 1.04 -14.55 7.26
C GLY A 69 1.47 -13.71 8.46
N GLY A 70 0.61 -12.80 8.89
CA GLY A 70 0.90 -11.90 10.00
C GLY A 70 0.02 -10.67 10.04
N ILE A 71 0.57 -9.51 10.42
CA ILE A 71 -0.13 -8.23 10.42
C ILE A 71 0.28 -7.39 9.21
N THR A 72 -0.69 -6.74 8.57
CA THR A 72 -0.45 -5.72 7.55
C THR A 72 -1.05 -4.40 8.00
N VAL A 73 -0.30 -3.31 7.87
CA VAL A 73 -0.82 -1.96 8.06
C VAL A 73 -0.91 -1.28 6.70
N SER A 74 -2.13 -0.86 6.36
CA SER A 74 -2.55 -0.28 5.08
C SER A 74 -3.55 0.87 5.31
N GLY A 75 -4.46 1.16 4.37
CA GLY A 75 -5.63 2.04 4.57
C GLY A 75 -5.52 3.39 3.89
N GLY A 76 -5.38 4.49 4.65
CA GLY A 76 -4.98 5.79 4.14
C GLY A 76 -3.51 5.78 3.74
N GLU A 77 -2.66 6.50 4.48
CA GLU A 77 -1.20 6.38 4.32
C GLU A 77 -0.58 6.09 5.69
N PRO A 78 -0.11 4.85 5.94
CA PRO A 78 0.46 4.46 7.23
C PRO A 78 1.65 5.31 7.66
N LEU A 79 2.43 5.82 6.72
CA LEU A 79 3.60 6.66 6.98
C LEU A 79 3.24 7.96 7.72
N CYS A 80 1.98 8.40 7.65
CA CYS A 80 1.49 9.55 8.41
C CYS A 80 1.42 9.29 9.92
N GLN A 81 1.39 8.01 10.33
CA GLN A 81 1.33 7.59 11.73
C GLN A 81 2.49 6.63 12.07
N ALA A 82 3.67 6.89 11.52
CA ALA A 82 4.83 6.02 11.58
C ALA A 82 5.21 5.59 13.01
N GLU A 83 5.11 6.47 13.99
CA GLU A 83 5.47 6.17 15.38
C GLU A 83 4.51 5.12 15.99
N PHE A 84 3.20 5.23 15.70
CA PHE A 84 2.21 4.22 16.10
C PHE A 84 2.49 2.88 15.43
N VAL A 85 2.74 2.90 14.11
CA VAL A 85 3.00 1.68 13.33
C VAL A 85 4.31 1.02 13.78
N THR A 86 5.34 1.79 14.13
CA THR A 86 6.60 1.27 14.71
C THR A 86 6.32 0.49 15.99
N GLU A 87 5.63 1.10 16.96
CA GLU A 87 5.29 0.44 18.22
C GLU A 87 4.44 -0.82 18.00
N LEU A 88 3.49 -0.77 17.05
CA LEU A 88 2.66 -1.92 16.68
C LEU A 88 3.52 -3.07 16.11
N PHE A 89 4.48 -2.78 15.24
CA PHE A 89 5.35 -3.78 14.64
C PHE A 89 6.36 -4.36 15.65
N GLU A 90 6.89 -3.54 16.55
CA GLU A 90 7.70 -4.03 17.68
C GLU A 90 6.95 -5.01 18.58
N LEU A 91 5.67 -4.72 18.87
CA LEU A 91 4.81 -5.63 19.63
C LEU A 91 4.48 -6.89 18.83
N SER A 92 4.26 -6.77 17.53
CA SER A 92 4.02 -7.92 16.64
C SER A 92 5.21 -8.88 16.67
N HIS A 93 6.44 -8.37 16.58
CA HIS A 93 7.65 -9.19 16.65
C HIS A 93 7.81 -9.90 18.01
N LYS A 94 7.46 -9.24 19.14
CA LYS A 94 7.46 -9.88 20.46
C LYS A 94 6.52 -11.07 20.54
N GLU A 95 5.44 -11.02 19.77
CA GLU A 95 4.48 -12.12 19.64
C GLU A 95 4.83 -13.12 18.53
N GLY A 96 5.96 -12.95 17.85
CA GLY A 96 6.36 -13.79 16.71
C GLY A 96 5.41 -13.66 15.51
N ILE A 97 4.88 -12.46 15.27
CA ILE A 97 3.97 -12.15 14.16
C ILE A 97 4.75 -11.33 13.14
N ASN A 98 4.78 -11.81 11.88
CA ASN A 98 5.39 -11.11 10.75
C ASN A 98 4.65 -9.80 10.41
N THR A 99 5.43 -8.77 10.01
CA THR A 99 4.93 -7.43 9.73
C THR A 99 5.01 -7.08 8.24
N CYS A 100 3.97 -6.45 7.72
CA CYS A 100 3.90 -5.98 6.35
C CYS A 100 3.38 -4.53 6.31
N LEU A 101 4.10 -3.65 5.63
CA LEU A 101 3.72 -2.26 5.42
C LEU A 101 3.22 -2.06 4.00
N ASP A 102 1.96 -1.67 3.84
CA ASP A 102 1.34 -1.34 2.56
C ASP A 102 1.26 0.18 2.40
N THR A 103 2.05 0.74 1.50
CA THR A 103 2.26 2.20 1.40
C THR A 103 2.52 2.67 -0.02
N SER A 104 2.25 3.95 -0.26
CA SER A 104 2.66 4.66 -1.48
C SER A 104 4.14 5.08 -1.47
N GLY A 105 4.83 5.04 -0.33
CA GLY A 105 6.19 5.53 -0.17
C GLY A 105 6.36 7.04 -0.34
N CYS A 106 5.27 7.82 -0.30
CA CYS A 106 5.29 9.26 -0.60
C CYS A 106 5.92 10.14 0.49
N ILE A 107 6.14 9.59 1.68
CA ILE A 107 6.74 10.28 2.84
C ILE A 107 8.02 9.55 3.22
N PHE A 108 9.13 10.30 3.35
CA PHE A 108 10.39 9.72 3.79
C PHE A 108 11.13 10.66 4.76
N ASN A 109 11.38 10.21 5.98
CA ASN A 109 12.06 10.94 7.05
C ASN A 109 12.63 9.98 8.10
N ASN A 110 13.23 10.52 9.17
CA ASN A 110 13.86 9.69 10.20
C ASN A 110 12.88 8.79 10.99
N ASN A 111 11.62 9.18 11.16
CA ASN A 111 10.62 8.33 11.82
C ASN A 111 10.25 7.14 10.93
N ILE A 112 10.20 7.38 9.60
CA ILE A 112 9.98 6.30 8.64
C ILE A 112 11.13 5.29 8.65
N LYS A 113 12.38 5.74 8.76
CA LYS A 113 13.55 4.84 8.87
C LYS A 113 13.41 3.90 10.07
N LYS A 114 12.98 4.43 11.24
CA LYS A 114 12.75 3.61 12.43
C LYS A 114 11.62 2.57 12.22
N LEU A 115 10.56 2.96 11.53
CA LEU A 115 9.49 2.03 11.16
C LEU A 115 10.01 0.91 10.27
N LEU A 116 10.84 1.24 9.29
CA LEU A 116 11.43 0.26 8.37
C LEU A 116 12.40 -0.70 9.06
N ASP A 117 13.06 -0.30 10.17
CA ASP A 117 13.91 -1.19 10.97
C ASP A 117 13.14 -2.35 11.65
N VAL A 118 11.81 -2.23 11.74
CA VAL A 118 10.89 -3.25 12.32
C VAL A 118 9.85 -3.74 11.33
N THR A 119 10.13 -3.59 10.03
CA THR A 119 9.24 -4.01 8.93
C THR A 119 9.85 -5.20 8.19
N ASP A 120 9.16 -6.34 8.15
CA ASP A 120 9.67 -7.54 7.47
C ASP A 120 9.44 -7.51 5.96
N ARG A 121 8.43 -6.80 5.47
CA ARG A 121 8.10 -6.67 4.05
C ARG A 121 7.35 -5.37 3.77
N VAL A 122 7.55 -4.85 2.58
CA VAL A 122 6.80 -3.68 2.08
C VAL A 122 6.01 -4.07 0.82
N LEU A 123 4.73 -3.71 0.79
CA LEU A 123 3.94 -3.62 -0.44
C LEU A 123 4.04 -2.16 -0.90
N LEU A 124 4.82 -1.91 -1.93
CA LEU A 124 5.05 -0.56 -2.44
C LEU A 124 4.22 -0.30 -3.69
N ASP A 125 3.32 0.65 -3.60
CA ASP A 125 2.51 1.06 -4.73
C ASP A 125 3.20 2.13 -5.56
N ILE A 126 3.79 1.77 -6.70
CA ILE A 126 4.19 2.74 -7.73
C ILE A 126 2.96 3.06 -8.58
N LYS A 127 2.38 4.25 -8.35
CA LYS A 127 1.10 4.63 -8.98
C LYS A 127 1.26 4.87 -10.49
N TYR A 128 2.35 5.50 -10.92
CA TYR A 128 2.66 5.78 -12.31
C TYR A 128 4.18 5.71 -12.56
N SER A 129 4.60 5.67 -13.83
CA SER A 129 6.01 5.72 -14.25
C SER A 129 6.45 7.10 -14.76
N SER A 130 5.73 8.17 -14.40
CA SER A 130 5.97 9.54 -14.87
C SER A 130 5.63 10.56 -13.79
N ASP A 131 6.52 11.55 -13.61
CA ASP A 131 6.32 12.66 -12.67
C ASP A 131 5.08 13.50 -12.98
N GLU A 132 4.75 13.65 -14.27
CA GLU A 132 3.55 14.38 -14.69
C GLU A 132 2.29 13.70 -14.18
N LEU A 133 2.16 12.37 -14.35
CA LEU A 133 1.01 11.61 -13.87
C LEU A 133 0.96 11.57 -12.33
N TYR A 134 2.12 11.51 -11.66
CA TYR A 134 2.17 11.60 -10.20
C TYR A 134 1.62 12.94 -9.70
N ARG A 135 2.05 14.07 -10.28
CA ARG A 135 1.53 15.40 -9.90
C ARG A 135 0.04 15.53 -10.18
N ASN A 136 -0.40 15.07 -11.34
CA ASN A 136 -1.79 15.25 -11.78
C ASN A 136 -2.79 14.34 -11.04
N TYR A 137 -2.39 13.11 -10.72
CA TYR A 137 -3.32 12.08 -10.25
C TYR A 137 -3.00 11.47 -8.89
N VAL A 138 -1.91 11.86 -8.23
CA VAL A 138 -1.54 11.35 -6.90
C VAL A 138 -1.42 12.50 -5.89
N GLY A 139 -0.80 13.60 -6.30
CA GLY A 139 -0.56 14.77 -5.43
C GLY A 139 0.78 14.71 -4.69
N CYS A 140 1.76 13.96 -5.23
CA CYS A 140 3.15 13.96 -4.76
C CYS A 140 4.12 13.84 -5.95
N GLU A 141 5.42 13.90 -5.67
CA GLU A 141 6.47 13.67 -6.67
C GLU A 141 6.90 12.19 -6.65
N MET A 142 7.12 11.61 -7.82
CA MET A 142 7.65 10.26 -7.95
C MET A 142 9.03 10.12 -7.27
N LYS A 143 9.81 11.21 -7.26
CA LYS A 143 11.13 11.26 -6.62
C LYS A 143 11.08 10.77 -5.16
N SER A 144 10.10 11.19 -4.37
CA SER A 144 9.98 10.77 -2.96
C SER A 144 9.80 9.25 -2.82
N VAL A 145 9.02 8.65 -3.75
CA VAL A 145 8.79 7.20 -3.78
C VAL A 145 10.07 6.46 -4.18
N ILE A 146 10.83 7.00 -5.11
CA ILE A 146 12.12 6.42 -5.51
C ILE A 146 13.15 6.51 -4.38
N GLU A 147 13.24 7.64 -3.66
CA GLU A 147 14.11 7.78 -2.48
C GLU A 147 13.74 6.77 -1.37
N PHE A 148 12.45 6.53 -1.18
CA PHE A 148 11.96 5.51 -0.25
C PHE A 148 12.39 4.10 -0.70
N LEU A 149 12.22 3.76 -1.99
CA LEU A 149 12.65 2.47 -2.56
C LEU A 149 14.17 2.29 -2.52
N GLU A 150 14.96 3.33 -2.77
CA GLU A 150 16.43 3.30 -2.63
C GLU A 150 16.86 2.95 -1.20
N TYR A 151 16.15 3.49 -0.20
CA TYR A 151 16.42 3.13 1.19
C TYR A 151 16.03 1.67 1.49
N LEU A 152 14.85 1.19 1.03
CA LEU A 152 14.47 -0.23 1.17
C LEU A 152 15.54 -1.15 0.58
N ASN A 153 16.04 -0.81 -0.61
CA ASN A 153 17.08 -1.58 -1.28
C ASN A 153 18.40 -1.59 -0.48
N SER A 154 18.78 -0.44 0.09
CA SER A 154 20.00 -0.33 0.91
C SER A 154 19.93 -1.12 2.23
N ARG A 155 18.71 -1.45 2.68
CA ARG A 155 18.41 -2.22 3.90
C ARG A 155 18.02 -3.66 3.60
N GLU A 156 18.00 -4.06 2.32
CA GLU A 156 17.60 -5.39 1.85
C GLU A 156 16.20 -5.81 2.35
N ILE A 157 15.29 -4.83 2.56
CA ILE A 157 13.90 -5.11 2.97
C ILE A 157 13.13 -5.63 1.76
N PRO A 158 12.54 -6.83 1.81
CA PRO A 158 11.80 -7.42 0.69
C PRO A 158 10.60 -6.54 0.27
N VAL A 159 10.48 -6.31 -1.04
CA VAL A 159 9.44 -5.46 -1.63
C VAL A 159 8.61 -6.25 -2.63
N THR A 160 7.29 -6.23 -2.44
CA THR A 160 6.35 -6.50 -3.53
C THR A 160 5.97 -5.17 -4.16
N LEU A 161 6.44 -4.94 -5.39
CA LEU A 161 6.11 -3.74 -6.16
C LEU A 161 4.74 -3.91 -6.81
N ARG A 162 3.84 -2.93 -6.66
CA ARG A 162 2.49 -3.00 -7.21
C ARG A 162 2.17 -1.79 -8.06
N GLN A 163 1.44 -1.99 -9.15
CA GLN A 163 0.90 -0.90 -9.94
C GLN A 163 -0.53 -1.19 -10.38
N VAL A 164 -1.45 -0.25 -10.12
CA VAL A 164 -2.81 -0.31 -10.68
C VAL A 164 -2.76 0.11 -12.15
N ILE A 165 -3.25 -0.75 -13.03
CA ILE A 165 -3.35 -0.48 -14.47
C ILE A 165 -4.67 0.21 -14.76
N ILE A 166 -4.59 1.44 -15.25
CA ILE A 166 -5.72 2.33 -15.51
C ILE A 166 -5.76 2.61 -17.02
N PRO A 167 -6.81 2.17 -17.74
CA PRO A 167 -6.94 2.39 -19.17
C PRO A 167 -6.76 3.87 -19.56
N SER A 168 -6.06 4.09 -20.65
CA SER A 168 -5.69 5.39 -21.22
C SER A 168 -4.69 6.23 -20.42
N LEU A 169 -4.23 5.76 -19.24
CA LEU A 169 -3.22 6.46 -18.45
C LEU A 169 -1.88 5.71 -18.41
N ASN A 170 -1.90 4.43 -18.03
CA ASN A 170 -0.67 3.63 -17.88
C ASN A 170 -0.79 2.20 -18.43
N ASP A 171 -1.78 1.93 -19.26
CA ASP A 171 -2.09 0.64 -19.87
C ASP A 171 -1.31 0.33 -21.15
N ASN A 172 -0.11 0.88 -21.27
CA ASN A 172 0.72 0.77 -22.47
C ASN A 172 2.08 0.13 -22.20
N GLU A 173 2.69 -0.42 -23.25
CA GLU A 173 3.97 -1.12 -23.19
C GLU A 173 5.10 -0.26 -22.60
N ASN A 174 5.18 1.03 -22.98
CA ASN A 174 6.21 1.93 -22.47
C ASN A 174 6.16 2.10 -20.94
N ASN A 175 4.94 2.12 -20.35
CA ASN A 175 4.79 2.16 -18.89
C ASN A 175 5.34 0.87 -18.25
N ILE A 176 5.04 -0.30 -18.83
CA ILE A 176 5.50 -1.58 -18.29
C ILE A 176 7.03 -1.72 -18.44
N LEU A 177 7.61 -1.29 -19.54
CA LEU A 177 9.08 -1.29 -19.71
C LEU A 177 9.77 -0.44 -18.64
N LYS A 178 9.23 0.73 -18.32
CA LYS A 178 9.76 1.55 -17.21
C LYS A 178 9.59 0.87 -15.84
N LEU A 179 8.51 0.11 -15.64
CA LEU A 179 8.33 -0.68 -14.42
C LEU A 179 9.36 -1.82 -14.33
N CYS A 180 9.69 -2.45 -15.48
CA CYS A 180 10.77 -3.45 -15.58
C CYS A 180 12.13 -2.82 -15.23
N GLU A 181 12.44 -1.61 -15.75
CA GLU A 181 13.67 -0.89 -15.40
C GLU A 181 13.79 -0.65 -13.89
N ILE A 182 12.69 -0.30 -13.21
CA ILE A 182 12.67 -0.14 -11.75
C ILE A 182 12.88 -1.48 -11.07
N LYS A 183 12.16 -2.53 -11.47
CA LYS A 183 12.30 -3.89 -10.94
C LYS A 183 13.74 -4.39 -11.03
N ASP A 184 14.36 -4.22 -12.19
CA ASP A 184 15.71 -4.73 -12.45
C ASP A 184 16.80 -3.93 -11.73
N LYS A 185 16.54 -2.64 -11.44
CA LYS A 185 17.48 -1.77 -10.73
C LYS A 185 17.59 -2.09 -9.23
N TYR A 186 16.51 -2.54 -8.59
CA TYR A 186 16.44 -2.70 -7.14
C TYR A 186 16.25 -4.16 -6.74
N SER A 187 17.31 -4.78 -6.24
CA SER A 187 17.36 -6.21 -5.88
C SER A 187 16.43 -6.60 -4.73
N CYS A 188 15.96 -5.65 -3.94
CA CYS A 188 14.99 -5.89 -2.88
C CYS A 188 13.58 -6.21 -3.42
N ILE A 189 13.31 -5.94 -4.70
CA ILE A 189 12.02 -6.25 -5.32
C ILE A 189 12.02 -7.73 -5.71
N ASP A 190 11.36 -8.54 -4.92
CA ASP A 190 11.23 -10.00 -5.13
C ASP A 190 9.95 -10.38 -5.88
N LYS A 191 8.98 -9.46 -5.96
CA LYS A 191 7.73 -9.66 -6.69
C LYS A 191 7.23 -8.35 -7.28
N THR A 192 6.62 -8.43 -8.46
CA THR A 192 5.91 -7.29 -9.08
C THR A 192 4.51 -7.72 -9.48
N GLU A 193 3.50 -6.91 -9.17
CA GLU A 193 2.08 -7.20 -9.43
C GLU A 193 1.42 -6.07 -10.19
N LEU A 194 0.76 -6.39 -11.31
CA LEU A 194 -0.16 -5.50 -11.99
C LEU A 194 -1.58 -5.73 -11.47
N LEU A 195 -2.18 -4.69 -10.93
CA LEU A 195 -3.52 -4.74 -10.36
C LEU A 195 -4.51 -4.10 -11.36
N PRO A 196 -5.58 -4.78 -11.78
CA PRO A 196 -6.55 -4.16 -12.65
C PRO A 196 -7.31 -3.04 -11.92
N PHE A 197 -7.43 -1.87 -12.54
CA PHE A 197 -8.31 -0.82 -12.05
C PHE A 197 -9.73 -1.34 -11.89
N ARG A 198 -10.37 -1.04 -10.75
CA ARG A 198 -11.74 -1.44 -10.41
C ARG A 198 -12.53 -0.27 -9.86
N LYS A 199 -13.84 -0.24 -10.15
CA LYS A 199 -14.77 0.79 -9.67
C LYS A 199 -15.53 0.40 -8.40
N ILE A 200 -15.09 -0.62 -7.69
CA ILE A 200 -15.75 -1.08 -6.45
C ILE A 200 -15.83 0.01 -5.37
N CYS A 201 -14.97 1.03 -5.46
CA CYS A 201 -14.96 2.19 -4.57
C CYS A 201 -16.08 3.21 -4.85
N GLN A 202 -16.78 3.15 -6.00
CA GLN A 202 -17.82 4.11 -6.39
C GLN A 202 -18.84 4.34 -5.26
N VAL A 203 -19.29 3.27 -4.61
CA VAL A 203 -20.25 3.34 -3.50
C VAL A 203 -19.75 4.20 -2.32
N ARG A 204 -18.43 4.26 -2.10
CA ARG A 204 -17.83 5.09 -1.03
C ARG A 204 -17.87 6.57 -1.42
N TYR A 205 -17.53 6.90 -2.67
CA TYR A 205 -17.63 8.26 -3.20
C TYR A 205 -19.06 8.77 -3.15
N ASP A 206 -20.03 7.95 -3.58
CA ASP A 206 -21.46 8.28 -3.54
C ASP A 206 -21.94 8.58 -2.09
N LYS A 207 -21.52 7.74 -1.12
CA LYS A 207 -21.83 7.97 0.31
C LYS A 207 -21.22 9.24 0.88
N MET A 208 -20.06 9.65 0.37
CA MET A 208 -19.38 10.89 0.78
C MET A 208 -19.93 12.12 0.05
N GLY A 209 -20.78 11.95 -0.97
CA GLY A 209 -21.32 13.04 -1.79
C GLY A 209 -20.24 13.73 -2.63
N ILE A 210 -19.17 13.01 -3.01
CA ILE A 210 -18.08 13.52 -3.85
C ILE A 210 -17.99 12.73 -5.15
N GLU A 211 -17.54 13.39 -6.22
CA GLU A 211 -17.35 12.73 -7.51
C GLU A 211 -16.15 11.79 -7.49
N PHE A 212 -16.31 10.58 -8.06
CA PHE A 212 -15.19 9.67 -8.30
C PHE A 212 -14.41 10.14 -9.54
N PRO A 213 -13.13 10.56 -9.40
CA PRO A 213 -12.40 11.18 -10.51
C PRO A 213 -12.29 10.31 -11.76
N PHE A 214 -12.27 8.99 -11.60
CA PHE A 214 -12.16 8.03 -12.71
C PHE A 214 -13.45 7.27 -13.01
N ALA A 215 -14.61 7.83 -12.64
CA ALA A 215 -15.91 7.23 -12.94
C ALA A 215 -16.14 6.95 -14.44
N TYR A 216 -15.56 7.80 -15.31
CA TYR A 216 -15.67 7.70 -16.77
C TYR A 216 -14.71 6.68 -17.40
N ILE A 217 -13.67 6.24 -16.68
CA ILE A 217 -12.67 5.27 -17.19
C ILE A 217 -13.28 3.85 -17.10
N SER A 218 -13.19 3.05 -18.16
CA SER A 218 -13.59 1.64 -18.11
C SER A 218 -12.57 0.80 -17.33
N GLU A 219 -13.01 -0.31 -16.77
CA GLU A 219 -12.08 -1.29 -16.19
C GLU A 219 -11.29 -2.00 -17.32
N PRO A 220 -10.02 -2.33 -17.13
CA PRO A 220 -9.24 -3.07 -18.12
C PRO A 220 -9.80 -4.49 -18.28
N ASP A 221 -9.83 -4.99 -19.50
CA ASP A 221 -10.22 -6.35 -19.76
C ASP A 221 -9.09 -7.35 -19.44
N LYS A 222 -9.44 -8.62 -19.46
CA LYS A 222 -8.50 -9.69 -19.12
C LYS A 222 -7.40 -9.85 -20.17
N GLU A 223 -7.69 -9.60 -21.45
CA GLU A 223 -6.74 -9.74 -22.55
C GLU A 223 -5.62 -8.71 -22.43
N LEU A 224 -6.00 -7.44 -22.18
CA LEU A 224 -5.06 -6.35 -21.91
C LEU A 224 -4.16 -6.67 -20.72
N MET A 225 -4.74 -7.09 -19.58
CA MET A 225 -3.96 -7.44 -18.39
C MET A 225 -2.96 -8.55 -18.67
N THR A 226 -3.40 -9.64 -19.34
CA THR A 226 -2.51 -10.74 -19.70
C THR A 226 -1.39 -10.30 -20.63
N LYS A 227 -1.67 -9.40 -21.61
CA LYS A 227 -0.64 -8.84 -22.50
C LYS A 227 0.42 -8.07 -21.70
N LEU A 228 0.01 -7.22 -20.77
CA LEU A 228 0.92 -6.42 -19.96
C LEU A 228 1.74 -7.28 -18.97
N GLU A 229 1.13 -8.29 -18.37
CA GLU A 229 1.80 -9.28 -17.52
C GLU A 229 2.89 -10.05 -18.28
N ASN A 230 2.64 -10.41 -19.56
CA ASN A 230 3.64 -11.07 -20.40
C ASN A 230 4.85 -10.18 -20.75
N ILE A 231 4.70 -8.87 -20.73
CA ILE A 231 5.84 -7.93 -20.91
C ILE A 231 6.63 -7.81 -19.61
N LEU A 232 5.96 -7.86 -18.46
CA LEU A 232 6.57 -7.73 -17.14
C LEU A 232 7.44 -8.95 -16.75
N ASN A 233 7.08 -10.15 -17.22
CA ASN A 233 7.72 -11.45 -16.92
C ASN A 233 8.76 -11.84 -17.97
#